data_ef91869d9c801a5375bc3a53639959b6
#
_entry.id   ef91869d9c801a5375bc3a53639959b6
#
_cell.length_a   1.000
_cell.length_b   1.000
_cell.length_c   1.000
_cell.angle_alpha   90.00
_cell.angle_beta   90.00
_cell.angle_gamma   90.00
#
_symmetry.space_group_name_H-M   'P 1'
#
loop_
_entity.id
_entity.type
_entity.pdbx_description
1 polymer ?
#
loop_
_entity_poly.entity_id
_entity_poly.type
_entity_poly.pdbx_seq_one_letter_code
_entity_poly.pdbx_strand_id
1 'polypeptide(L)' 'MTDAYYENERFDHLVYVGENFESCRFTDCDFVSCTFESCKLSECFFWECRFENCSIKDLDFE' A
#
# COMPACT_ATOMS: atom_id res chain seq x y z
N MET A 1 -9.38 4.54 0.17
CA MET A 1 -8.53 5.25 1.16
C MET A 1 -8.03 6.54 0.54
N THR A 2 -8.29 7.65 1.18
CA THR A 2 -7.99 8.96 0.65
C THR A 2 -7.28 9.82 1.70
N ASP A 3 -6.23 10.52 1.28
CA ASP A 3 -5.48 11.44 2.12
C ASP A 3 -4.98 10.82 3.42
N ALA A 4 -4.57 9.57 3.36
CA ALA A 4 -4.06 8.87 4.53
C ALA A 4 -2.55 9.05 4.65
N TYR A 5 -2.05 9.13 5.88
CA TYR A 5 -0.64 9.24 6.13
C TYR A 5 -0.25 8.30 7.27
N TYR A 6 0.70 7.43 7.00
CA TYR A 6 1.19 6.47 7.98
C TYR A 6 2.70 6.57 8.08
N GLU A 7 3.20 6.55 9.31
CA GLU A 7 4.63 6.62 9.56
C GLU A 7 5.00 5.59 10.63
N ASN A 8 6.03 4.81 10.35
CA ASN A 8 6.53 3.79 11.27
C ASN A 8 5.47 2.76 11.67
N GLU A 9 4.63 2.39 10.72
CA GLU A 9 3.57 1.42 10.95
C GLU A 9 3.94 0.06 10.37
N ARG A 10 3.37 -0.97 10.93
CA ARG A 10 3.52 -2.31 10.40
C ARG A 10 2.15 -2.85 10.04
N PHE A 11 2.03 -3.30 8.81
CA PHE A 11 0.79 -3.90 8.29
C PHE A 11 1.04 -5.38 8.05
N ASP A 12 0.25 -6.23 8.68
CA ASP A 12 0.47 -7.66 8.66
C ASP A 12 -0.78 -8.38 8.18
N HIS A 13 -0.63 -9.20 7.15
CA HIS A 13 -1.72 -10.02 6.60
C HIS A 13 -2.93 -9.21 6.11
N LEU A 14 -2.70 -8.01 5.59
CA LEU A 14 -3.79 -7.23 5.02
C LEU A 14 -4.07 -7.66 3.59
N VAL A 15 -5.32 -7.64 3.23
CA VAL A 15 -5.75 -8.00 1.88
C VAL A 15 -6.58 -6.87 1.29
N TYR A 16 -6.09 -6.30 0.21
CA TYR A 16 -6.78 -5.26 -0.51
C TYR A 16 -7.07 -5.72 -1.92
N VAL A 17 -8.35 -5.82 -2.27
CA VAL A 17 -8.78 -6.23 -3.59
C VAL A 17 -9.72 -5.16 -4.13
N GLY A 18 -9.35 -4.59 -5.28
CA GLY A 18 -10.17 -3.57 -5.90
C GLY A 18 -10.25 -2.25 -5.14
N GLU A 19 -9.29 -1.99 -4.26
CA GLU A 19 -9.28 -0.75 -3.48
C GLU A 19 -8.67 0.41 -4.26
N ASN A 20 -9.16 1.60 -4.00
CA ASN A 20 -8.61 2.82 -4.55
C ASN A 20 -7.89 3.58 -3.44
N PHE A 21 -6.61 3.86 -3.68
CA PHE A 21 -5.81 4.66 -2.76
C PHE A 21 -5.52 5.99 -3.45
N GLU A 22 -5.88 7.08 -2.81
CA GLU A 22 -5.72 8.39 -3.40
C GLU A 22 -5.02 9.33 -2.43
N SER A 23 -3.92 9.92 -2.88
CA SER A 23 -3.12 10.87 -2.09
C SER A 23 -2.70 10.28 -0.74
N CYS A 24 -2.27 9.04 -0.74
CA CYS A 24 -1.83 8.36 0.48
C CYS A 24 -0.31 8.38 0.56
N ARG A 25 0.21 8.50 1.77
CA ARG A 25 1.64 8.51 2.00
C ARG A 25 2.00 7.51 3.10
N PHE A 26 2.99 6.69 2.80
CA PHE A 26 3.50 5.69 3.74
C PHE A 26 5.00 5.91 3.88
N THR A 27 5.45 6.18 5.10
CA THR A 27 6.86 6.44 5.38
C THR A 27 7.35 5.46 6.44
N ASP A 28 8.48 4.80 6.18
CA ASP A 28 9.08 3.82 7.10
C ASP A 28 8.08 2.76 7.54
N CYS A 29 7.25 2.30 6.62
CA CYS A 29 6.24 1.29 6.92
C CYS A 29 6.68 -0.08 6.43
N ASP A 30 6.28 -1.12 7.17
CA ASP A 30 6.53 -2.50 6.76
C ASP A 30 5.20 -3.15 6.39
N PHE A 31 5.17 -3.76 5.23
CA PHE A 31 4.02 -4.53 4.78
C PHE A 31 4.45 -6.00 4.72
N VAL A 32 3.90 -6.80 5.60
CA VAL A 32 4.29 -8.21 5.72
C VAL A 32 3.12 -9.11 5.38
N SER A 33 3.34 -9.99 4.41
CA SER A 33 2.32 -10.95 3.97
C SER A 33 1.01 -10.29 3.55
N CYS A 34 1.12 -9.11 2.93
CA CYS A 34 -0.04 -8.36 2.46
C CYS A 34 -0.32 -8.67 1.01
N THR A 35 -1.57 -8.51 0.62
CA THR A 35 -2.00 -8.73 -0.75
C THR A 35 -2.60 -7.45 -1.31
N PHE A 36 -2.13 -7.02 -2.46
CA PHE A 36 -2.68 -5.89 -3.20
C PHE A 36 -3.06 -6.39 -4.58
N GLU A 37 -4.33 -6.48 -4.86
CA GLU A 37 -4.81 -7.00 -6.12
C GLU A 37 -5.81 -6.05 -6.75
N SER A 38 -5.58 -5.70 -8.01
CA SER A 38 -6.45 -4.81 -8.78
C SER A 38 -6.70 -3.49 -8.06
N CYS A 39 -5.68 -2.99 -7.38
CA CYS A 39 -5.77 -1.72 -6.66
C CYS A 39 -5.31 -0.57 -7.52
N LYS A 40 -5.88 0.58 -7.30
CA LYS A 40 -5.50 1.80 -8.00
C LYS A 40 -4.80 2.73 -7.03
N LEU A 41 -3.62 3.18 -7.42
CA LEU A 41 -2.81 4.10 -6.61
C LEU A 41 -2.67 5.42 -7.36
N SER A 42 -3.30 6.44 -6.83
CA SER A 42 -3.27 7.77 -7.43
C SER A 42 -2.58 8.74 -6.48
N GLU A 43 -1.48 9.32 -6.93
CA GLU A 43 -0.69 10.26 -6.14
C GLU A 43 -0.28 9.70 -4.78
N CYS A 44 0.10 8.41 -4.76
CA CYS A 44 0.53 7.75 -3.54
C CYS A 44 2.04 7.65 -3.48
N PHE A 45 2.59 7.75 -2.29
CA PHE A 45 4.02 7.67 -2.06
C PHE A 45 4.34 6.62 -1.01
N PHE A 46 5.34 5.80 -1.33
CA PHE A 46 5.87 4.81 -0.39
C PHE A 46 7.35 5.12 -0.22
N TRP A 47 7.70 5.71 0.92
CA TRP A 47 9.06 6.13 1.19
C TRP A 47 9.69 5.24 2.25
N GLU A 48 10.81 4.61 1.89
CA GLU A 48 11.54 3.70 2.77
C GLU A 48 10.62 2.61 3.36
N CYS A 49 9.74 2.10 2.52
CA CYS A 49 8.83 1.03 2.91
C CYS A 49 9.40 -0.32 2.51
N ARG A 50 9.06 -1.32 3.30
CA ARG A 50 9.47 -2.68 3.02
C ARG A 50 8.25 -3.53 2.72
N PHE A 51 8.35 -4.33 1.67
CA PHE A 51 7.30 -5.27 1.32
C PHE A 51 7.88 -6.67 1.40
N GLU A 52 7.42 -7.45 2.37
CA GLU A 52 7.94 -8.78 2.61
C GLU A 52 6.85 -9.81 2.46
N ASN A 53 7.09 -10.81 1.61
CA ASN A 53 6.12 -11.86 1.31
C ASN A 53 4.77 -11.32 0.86
N CYS A 54 4.79 -10.22 0.12
CA CYS A 54 3.57 -9.60 -0.35
C CYS A 54 3.25 -10.08 -1.76
N SER A 55 1.96 -10.15 -2.04
CA SER A 55 1.47 -10.48 -3.38
C SER A 55 0.92 -9.20 -3.99
N ILE A 56 1.53 -8.77 -5.08
CA ILE A 56 1.13 -7.53 -5.74
C ILE A 56 0.77 -7.88 -7.18
N LYS A 57 -0.46 -7.58 -7.55
CA LYS A 57 -0.98 -7.98 -8.83
C LYS A 57 -1.93 -6.93 -9.38
N ASP A 58 -1.78 -6.62 -10.68
CA ASP A 58 -2.66 -5.71 -11.40
C ASP A 58 -2.81 -4.34 -10.72
N LEU A 59 -1.68 -3.77 -10.30
CA LEU A 59 -1.69 -2.42 -9.74
C LEU A 59 -1.72 -1.38 -10.86
N ASP A 60 -2.47 -0.32 -10.63
CA ASP A 60 -2.59 0.79 -11.55
C ASP A 60 -2.08 2.05 -10.86
N PHE A 61 -1.07 2.66 -11.44
CA PHE A 61 -0.45 3.87 -10.90
C PHE A 61 -0.83 5.07 -11.77
N GLU A 62 -1.26 6.11 -11.13
CA GLU A 62 -1.57 7.37 -11.82
C GLU A 62 -0.86 8.55 -11.22
#